data_1b15582b932278da1feda60bf66f0ba8
#
_entry.id   1b15582b932278da1feda60bf66f0ba8
#
_cell.length_a   1.000
_cell.length_b   1.000
_cell.length_c   1.000
_cell.angle_alpha   90.00
_cell.angle_beta   90.00
_cell.angle_gamma   90.00
#
_symmetry.space_group_name_H-M   'P 1'
#
loop_
_entity.id
_entity.type
_entity.pdbx_description
1 polymer ?
#
loop_
_entity_poly.entity_id
_entity_poly.type
_entity_poly.pdbx_seq_one_letter_code
_entity_poly.pdbx_strand_id
1 'polypeptide(L)'
;MIIITTRSYPPELGGMQSLMGGLAIHLNNLHPIKVLANSFSGDRDYDKKNDFETNRMGGLKILKKYRKFNLLKEIIKNNSVEAIIADHWKSIELITESISDKIPILCLIHGKEINHPLGSFINKRSISSLSKAKYIIANSEFTKKLATEKGCNHAKIHVINPGINEPQVISSEVDQQAKEIFGNSDIKIITVSRFDKRKGIDFSLLALKNIQAIYPNFKYVIVGNGDEEENLKKTTKTLNLENNVIFLKNISFELKNALLKNSNIFLMPARIEGTSIEGFGISYIEAASYGIPSIAGKDGGASDAVQHNKTGLLCNGHDHSEIYDALKNIIQNKKYLELGINAKEFSKKFYWKEIIKKYANLLNL
;
A
#
# COMPACT_ATOMS: atom_id res chain seq x y z
N MET A 1 16.94 -10.43 19.61
CA MET A 1 15.64 -9.83 19.24
C MET A 1 15.79 -8.87 18.07
N ILE A 2 14.70 -8.60 17.32
CA ILE A 2 14.70 -7.69 16.17
C ILE A 2 14.03 -6.37 16.54
N ILE A 3 14.63 -5.23 16.14
CA ILE A 3 14.05 -3.90 16.34
C ILE A 3 13.40 -3.42 15.03
N ILE A 4 12.13 -3.05 15.12
CA ILE A 4 11.43 -2.38 14.02
C ILE A 4 11.39 -0.88 14.33
N THR A 5 12.01 -0.04 13.50
CA THR A 5 11.95 1.43 13.63
C THR A 5 11.12 2.02 12.51
N THR A 6 10.01 2.65 12.85
CA THR A 6 9.06 3.14 11.85
C THR A 6 8.55 4.55 12.13
N ARG A 7 8.19 5.26 11.07
CA ARG A 7 7.56 6.58 11.12
C ARG A 7 6.06 6.49 10.97
N SER A 8 5.60 5.40 10.35
CA SER A 8 4.21 5.14 9.99
C SER A 8 3.77 3.79 10.58
N TYR A 9 2.89 3.81 11.58
CA TYR A 9 2.47 2.61 12.30
C TYR A 9 1.00 2.71 12.72
N PRO A 10 0.26 1.57 12.78
CA PRO A 10 -1.11 1.60 13.28
C PRO A 10 -1.20 2.21 14.70
N PRO A 11 -2.37 2.80 15.07
CA PRO A 11 -3.65 2.75 14.38
C PRO A 11 -3.84 3.82 13.30
N GLU A 12 -2.81 4.61 12.96
CA GLU A 12 -2.88 5.50 11.81
C GLU A 12 -3.22 4.69 10.55
N LEU A 13 -4.16 5.18 9.72
CA LEU A 13 -4.60 4.48 8.53
C LEU A 13 -3.71 4.78 7.32
N GLY A 14 -3.38 3.75 6.55
CA GLY A 14 -2.61 3.86 5.31
C GLY A 14 -1.84 2.59 4.95
N GLY A 15 -1.38 2.48 3.70
CA GLY A 15 -0.69 1.29 3.21
C GLY A 15 0.62 1.01 3.93
N MET A 16 1.40 2.05 4.27
CA MET A 16 2.64 1.92 5.04
C MET A 16 2.38 1.45 6.47
N GLN A 17 1.35 2.01 7.10
CA GLN A 17 0.95 1.63 8.45
C GLN A 17 0.51 0.17 8.50
N SER A 18 -0.33 -0.25 7.56
CA SER A 18 -0.77 -1.65 7.43
C SER A 18 0.40 -2.59 7.17
N LEU A 19 1.35 -2.20 6.30
CA LEU A 19 2.56 -2.97 6.02
C LEU A 19 3.41 -3.16 7.29
N MET A 20 3.71 -2.07 8.00
CA MET A 20 4.58 -2.14 9.18
C MET A 20 3.90 -2.85 10.36
N GLY A 21 2.59 -2.68 10.53
CA GLY A 21 1.81 -3.41 11.54
C GLY A 21 1.75 -4.90 11.24
N GLY A 22 1.44 -5.28 10.00
CA GLY A 22 1.43 -6.67 9.57
C GLY A 22 2.81 -7.33 9.69
N LEU A 23 3.87 -6.64 9.27
CA LEU A 23 5.24 -7.14 9.43
C LEU A 23 5.59 -7.39 10.90
N ALA A 24 5.24 -6.46 11.79
CA ALA A 24 5.51 -6.62 13.23
C ALA A 24 4.77 -7.84 13.81
N ILE A 25 3.47 -7.96 13.54
CA ILE A 25 2.65 -9.07 14.04
C ILE A 25 3.20 -10.42 13.57
N HIS A 26 3.45 -10.55 12.27
CA HIS A 26 3.87 -11.83 11.70
C HIS A 26 5.34 -12.17 12.00
N LEU A 27 6.21 -11.17 12.16
CA LEU A 27 7.59 -11.41 12.59
C LEU A 27 7.65 -11.83 14.06
N ASN A 28 6.81 -11.25 14.94
CA ASN A 28 6.73 -11.61 16.34
C ASN A 28 6.34 -13.08 16.56
N ASN A 29 5.58 -13.67 15.63
CA ASN A 29 5.27 -15.11 15.67
C ASN A 29 6.48 -16.00 15.41
N LEU A 30 7.57 -15.47 14.86
CA LEU A 30 8.78 -16.21 14.53
C LEU A 30 9.93 -15.89 15.49
N HIS A 31 10.03 -14.63 15.92
CA HIS A 31 11.16 -14.15 16.69
C HIS A 31 10.78 -12.93 17.55
N PRO A 32 11.29 -12.80 18.80
CA PRO A 32 10.98 -11.64 19.64
C PRO A 32 11.34 -10.32 18.97
N ILE A 33 10.40 -9.39 19.00
CA ILE A 33 10.57 -8.04 18.41
C ILE A 33 10.32 -6.95 19.43
N LYS A 34 10.78 -5.74 19.08
CA LYS A 34 10.40 -4.48 19.73
C LYS A 34 10.18 -3.41 18.66
N VAL A 35 9.11 -2.62 18.79
CA VAL A 35 8.75 -1.59 17.82
C VAL A 35 9.03 -0.19 18.36
N LEU A 36 9.72 0.63 17.59
CA LEU A 36 9.94 2.06 17.85
C LEU A 36 9.13 2.87 16.83
N ALA A 37 7.99 3.42 17.23
CA ALA A 37 7.05 4.09 16.35
C ALA A 37 6.79 5.56 16.74
N ASN A 38 6.22 6.35 15.86
CA ASN A 38 5.67 7.65 16.22
C ASN A 38 4.33 7.47 16.94
N SER A 39 4.03 8.37 17.91
CA SER A 39 2.72 8.41 18.55
C SER A 39 1.64 8.90 17.60
N PHE A 40 0.45 8.32 17.75
CA PHE A 40 -0.77 8.66 17.06
C PHE A 40 -1.96 8.54 18.01
N SER A 41 -3.10 9.17 17.71
CA SER A 41 -4.31 9.05 18.52
C SER A 41 -4.78 7.58 18.55
N GLY A 42 -5.08 7.05 19.75
CA GLY A 42 -5.50 5.65 19.93
C GLY A 42 -4.36 4.63 19.96
N ASP A 43 -3.09 5.06 19.94
CA ASP A 43 -1.92 4.18 19.91
C ASP A 43 -1.85 3.23 21.11
N ARG A 44 -2.18 3.70 22.32
CA ARG A 44 -2.16 2.88 23.54
C ARG A 44 -3.13 1.69 23.48
N ASP A 45 -4.33 1.90 22.94
CA ASP A 45 -5.34 0.85 22.85
C ASP A 45 -5.03 -0.15 21.72
N TYR A 46 -4.35 0.32 20.68
CA TYR A 46 -3.81 -0.55 19.65
C TYR A 46 -2.67 -1.41 20.21
N ASP A 47 -1.73 -0.81 20.92
CA ASP A 47 -0.52 -1.49 21.42
C ASP A 47 -0.86 -2.58 22.47
N LYS A 48 -1.87 -2.36 23.32
CA LYS A 48 -2.38 -3.35 24.27
C LYS A 48 -2.86 -4.66 23.63
N LYS A 49 -3.18 -4.65 22.34
CA LYS A 49 -3.65 -5.85 21.62
C LYS A 49 -2.52 -6.72 21.07
N ASN A 50 -1.28 -6.27 21.21
CA ASN A 50 -0.11 -6.96 20.68
C ASN A 50 0.72 -7.55 21.81
N ASP A 51 1.32 -8.71 21.57
CA ASP A 51 2.16 -9.45 22.52
C ASP A 51 3.64 -8.99 22.51
N PHE A 52 3.94 -7.82 21.93
CA PHE A 52 5.28 -7.24 21.85
C PHE A 52 5.27 -5.78 22.28
N GLU A 53 6.43 -5.33 22.77
CA GLU A 53 6.59 -3.96 23.25
C GLU A 53 6.66 -2.95 22.09
N THR A 54 5.85 -1.88 22.19
CA THR A 54 5.88 -0.76 21.28
C THR A 54 6.19 0.54 22.02
N ASN A 55 7.32 1.16 21.70
CA ASN A 55 7.69 2.47 22.25
C ASN A 55 7.26 3.60 21.30
N ARG A 56 6.38 4.46 21.77
CA ARG A 56 5.80 5.56 20.99
C ARG A 56 6.50 6.89 21.24
N MET A 57 6.91 7.56 20.15
CA MET A 57 7.59 8.87 20.24
C MET A 57 6.64 10.01 19.88
N GLY A 58 6.30 10.82 20.88
CA GLY A 58 5.52 12.06 20.74
C GLY A 58 6.38 13.30 20.48
N GLY A 59 5.73 14.45 20.20
CA GLY A 59 6.35 15.75 20.05
C GLY A 59 6.73 16.14 18.62
N LEU A 60 7.61 17.12 18.46
CA LEU A 60 8.03 17.68 17.16
C LEU A 60 8.76 16.63 16.30
N LYS A 61 8.54 16.67 14.97
CA LYS A 61 9.10 15.70 14.00
C LYS A 61 10.60 15.47 14.15
N ILE A 62 11.39 16.55 14.31
CA ILE A 62 12.84 16.46 14.46
C ILE A 62 13.19 15.75 15.77
N LEU A 63 12.57 16.12 16.88
CA LEU A 63 12.83 15.51 18.19
C LEU A 63 12.44 14.02 18.23
N LYS A 64 11.36 13.62 17.57
CA LYS A 64 10.97 12.19 17.45
C LYS A 64 12.09 11.33 16.88
N LYS A 65 12.79 11.82 15.84
CA LYS A 65 13.89 11.12 15.20
C LYS A 65 15.07 10.90 16.16
N TYR A 66 15.50 11.94 16.86
CA TYR A 66 16.59 11.85 17.83
C TYR A 66 16.22 10.97 19.04
N ARG A 67 15.00 11.11 19.57
CA ARG A 67 14.51 10.26 20.66
C ARG A 67 14.51 8.80 20.29
N LYS A 68 13.99 8.44 19.10
CA LYS A 68 14.04 7.05 18.60
C LYS A 68 15.46 6.53 18.50
N PHE A 69 16.37 7.32 17.95
CA PHE A 69 17.76 6.91 17.81
C PHE A 69 18.45 6.75 19.19
N ASN A 70 18.20 7.63 20.15
CA ASN A 70 18.76 7.50 21.51
C ASN A 70 18.23 6.25 22.21
N LEU A 71 16.92 5.99 22.13
CA LEU A 71 16.33 4.77 22.66
C LEU A 71 16.89 3.52 21.97
N LEU A 72 17.05 3.55 20.62
CA LEU A 72 17.67 2.46 19.89
C LEU A 72 19.09 2.15 20.42
N LYS A 73 19.92 3.18 20.67
CA LYS A 73 21.26 3.00 21.25
C LYS A 73 21.21 2.39 22.64
N GLU A 74 20.28 2.82 23.46
CA GLU A 74 20.08 2.27 24.80
C GLU A 74 19.68 0.78 24.74
N ILE A 75 18.75 0.43 23.86
CA ILE A 75 18.32 -0.95 23.64
C ILE A 75 19.51 -1.83 23.19
N ILE A 76 20.28 -1.34 22.20
CA ILE A 76 21.46 -2.07 21.69
C ILE A 76 22.51 -2.28 22.78
N LYS A 77 22.67 -1.32 23.69
CA LYS A 77 23.62 -1.43 24.81
C LYS A 77 23.20 -2.49 25.83
N ASN A 78 21.89 -2.62 26.08
CA ASN A 78 21.34 -3.42 27.17
C ASN A 78 20.80 -4.80 26.71
N ASN A 79 20.73 -5.06 25.40
CA ASN A 79 20.12 -6.27 24.86
C ASN A 79 20.91 -6.79 23.64
N SER A 80 20.79 -8.08 23.38
CA SER A 80 21.27 -8.69 22.13
C SER A 80 20.30 -8.35 20.99
N VAL A 81 20.66 -7.37 20.13
CA VAL A 81 19.91 -6.99 18.94
C VAL A 81 20.53 -7.67 17.73
N GLU A 82 19.74 -8.49 17.04
CA GLU A 82 20.19 -9.32 15.91
C GLU A 82 19.96 -8.65 14.55
N ALA A 83 18.94 -7.81 14.47
CA ALA A 83 18.65 -7.03 13.25
C ALA A 83 17.83 -5.78 13.56
N ILE A 84 17.91 -4.81 12.63
CA ILE A 84 17.07 -3.61 12.62
C ILE A 84 16.30 -3.58 11.31
N ILE A 85 14.96 -3.44 11.38
CA ILE A 85 14.10 -3.24 10.20
C ILE A 85 13.56 -1.82 10.23
N ALA A 86 13.67 -1.11 9.12
CA ALA A 86 13.23 0.28 9.00
C ALA A 86 12.26 0.48 7.83
N ASP A 87 11.23 1.27 8.06
CA ASP A 87 10.22 1.60 7.05
C ASP A 87 10.69 2.58 5.98
N HIS A 88 11.81 3.28 6.20
CA HIS A 88 12.21 4.41 5.37
C HIS A 88 13.67 4.79 5.65
N TRP A 89 14.41 5.28 4.64
CA TRP A 89 15.80 5.71 4.79
C TRP A 89 16.02 6.76 5.92
N LYS A 90 15.01 7.63 6.19
CA LYS A 90 15.09 8.59 7.30
C LYS A 90 15.06 7.94 8.69
N SER A 91 14.56 6.71 8.79
CA SER A 91 14.52 5.97 10.06
C SER A 91 15.90 5.42 10.45
N ILE A 92 16.79 5.26 9.46
CA ILE A 92 18.18 4.80 9.67
C ILE A 92 19.23 5.90 9.49
N GLU A 93 18.82 7.11 9.14
CA GLU A 93 19.75 8.20 8.79
C GLU A 93 20.74 8.55 9.93
N LEU A 94 20.32 8.48 11.19
CA LEU A 94 21.18 8.73 12.35
C LEU A 94 21.99 7.51 12.82
N ILE A 95 21.72 6.32 12.30
CA ILE A 95 22.49 5.13 12.67
C ILE A 95 23.93 5.32 12.18
N THR A 96 24.88 5.04 13.07
CA THR A 96 26.32 5.14 12.79
C THR A 96 26.85 3.87 12.15
N GLU A 97 27.96 3.96 11.44
CA GLU A 97 28.66 2.81 10.85
C GLU A 97 29.03 1.77 11.92
N SER A 98 29.46 2.21 13.10
CA SER A 98 29.76 1.31 14.22
C SER A 98 28.58 0.43 14.68
N ILE A 99 27.35 0.84 14.40
CA ILE A 99 26.13 0.02 14.63
C ILE A 99 25.85 -0.85 13.41
N SER A 100 25.86 -0.27 12.19
CA SER A 100 25.51 -1.01 10.96
C SER A 100 26.52 -2.10 10.59
N ASP A 101 27.77 -1.98 11.04
CA ASP A 101 28.81 -3.01 10.83
C ASP A 101 28.60 -4.24 11.72
N LYS A 102 27.91 -4.06 12.85
CA LYS A 102 27.66 -5.13 13.84
C LYS A 102 26.26 -5.72 13.73
N ILE A 103 25.28 -4.91 13.36
CA ILE A 103 23.86 -5.28 13.36
C ILE A 103 23.31 -5.09 11.95
N PRO A 104 22.86 -6.15 11.27
CA PRO A 104 22.29 -6.05 9.94
C PRO A 104 21.03 -5.18 9.93
N ILE A 105 20.97 -4.26 8.97
CA ILE A 105 19.84 -3.35 8.78
C ILE A 105 19.10 -3.74 7.51
N LEU A 106 17.80 -3.95 7.60
CA LEU A 106 16.87 -4.05 6.48
C LEU A 106 16.11 -2.74 6.36
N CYS A 107 16.26 -2.03 5.24
CA CYS A 107 15.55 -0.77 5.01
C CYS A 107 14.55 -0.91 3.86
N LEU A 108 13.27 -0.75 4.16
CA LEU A 108 12.20 -0.79 3.16
C LEU A 108 12.19 0.51 2.34
N ILE A 109 11.92 0.36 1.04
CA ILE A 109 11.73 1.46 0.09
C ILE A 109 10.45 1.24 -0.72
N HIS A 110 9.74 2.36 -1.02
CA HIS A 110 8.37 2.32 -1.54
C HIS A 110 8.16 3.11 -2.84
N GLY A 111 9.22 3.77 -3.35
CA GLY A 111 9.25 4.51 -4.60
C GLY A 111 9.31 6.03 -4.41
N LYS A 112 8.25 6.67 -3.91
CA LYS A 112 8.17 8.13 -3.80
C LYS A 112 9.34 8.76 -3.03
N GLU A 113 9.75 8.17 -1.91
CA GLU A 113 10.77 8.72 -1.00
C GLU A 113 12.21 8.61 -1.53
N ILE A 114 12.41 7.85 -2.60
CA ILE A 114 13.68 7.76 -3.32
C ILE A 114 13.64 8.41 -4.69
N ASN A 115 12.46 8.80 -5.19
CA ASN A 115 12.27 9.39 -6.51
C ASN A 115 12.61 10.89 -6.51
N HIS A 116 13.84 11.22 -6.19
CA HIS A 116 14.37 12.59 -6.26
C HIS A 116 15.35 12.73 -7.44
N PRO A 117 15.54 13.95 -7.98
CA PRO A 117 16.53 14.18 -9.01
C PRO A 117 17.90 13.65 -8.61
N LEU A 118 18.58 12.93 -9.51
CA LEU A 118 19.89 12.36 -9.26
C LEU A 118 20.90 13.46 -8.87
N GLY A 119 21.70 13.21 -7.84
CA GLY A 119 22.67 14.18 -7.32
C GLY A 119 22.09 15.32 -6.48
N SER A 120 20.77 15.43 -6.35
CA SER A 120 20.14 16.41 -5.45
C SER A 120 20.52 16.16 -3.98
N PHE A 121 20.39 17.16 -3.13
CA PHE A 121 20.68 17.05 -1.69
C PHE A 121 19.91 15.90 -1.02
N ILE A 122 18.62 15.76 -1.34
CA ILE A 122 17.78 14.68 -0.78
C ILE A 122 18.20 13.32 -1.34
N ASN A 123 18.52 13.23 -2.64
CA ASN A 123 19.02 11.99 -3.23
C ASN A 123 20.33 11.55 -2.55
N LYS A 124 21.34 12.44 -2.43
CA LYS A 124 22.61 12.13 -1.75
C LYS A 124 22.39 11.65 -0.31
N ARG A 125 21.49 12.30 0.44
CA ARG A 125 21.13 11.89 1.82
C ARG A 125 20.49 10.51 1.86
N SER A 126 19.57 10.23 0.93
CA SER A 126 18.89 8.94 0.88
C SER A 126 19.87 7.80 0.56
N ILE A 127 20.75 8.01 -0.43
CA ILE A 127 21.80 7.03 -0.80
C ILE A 127 22.77 6.80 0.36
N SER A 128 23.26 7.87 0.99
CA SER A 128 24.14 7.77 2.17
C SER A 128 23.48 7.05 3.35
N SER A 129 22.16 7.21 3.52
CA SER A 129 21.45 6.46 4.55
C SER A 129 21.26 4.99 4.18
N LEU A 130 20.89 4.72 2.91
CA LEU A 130 20.66 3.36 2.41
C LEU A 130 21.95 2.56 2.27
N SER A 131 23.13 3.20 2.11
CA SER A 131 24.42 2.48 2.05
C SER A 131 24.74 1.73 3.35
N LYS A 132 24.21 2.18 4.51
CA LYS A 132 24.34 1.54 5.81
C LYS A 132 23.49 0.25 5.92
N ALA A 133 22.47 0.10 5.08
CA ALA A 133 21.66 -1.11 5.09
C ALA A 133 22.44 -2.29 4.50
N LYS A 134 22.34 -3.45 5.18
CA LYS A 134 22.79 -4.73 4.62
C LYS A 134 21.88 -5.14 3.47
N TYR A 135 20.57 -4.95 3.65
CA TYR A 135 19.54 -5.25 2.67
C TYR A 135 18.62 -4.04 2.47
N ILE A 136 18.38 -3.67 1.21
CA ILE A 136 17.38 -2.69 0.80
C ILE A 136 16.19 -3.45 0.25
N ILE A 137 15.02 -3.32 0.90
CA ILE A 137 13.83 -4.08 0.53
C ILE A 137 12.93 -3.21 -0.33
N ALA A 138 12.92 -3.46 -1.63
CA ALA A 138 12.02 -2.81 -2.58
C ALA A 138 10.66 -3.51 -2.58
N ASN A 139 9.58 -2.74 -2.58
CA ASN A 139 8.22 -3.27 -2.58
C ASN A 139 7.75 -3.79 -3.95
N SER A 140 8.53 -3.57 -5.02
CA SER A 140 8.26 -4.04 -6.39
C SER A 140 9.53 -4.05 -7.24
N GLU A 141 9.51 -4.76 -8.37
CA GLU A 141 10.61 -4.72 -9.36
C GLU A 141 10.79 -3.30 -9.92
N PHE A 142 9.69 -2.57 -10.11
CA PHE A 142 9.74 -1.16 -10.47
C PHE A 142 10.54 -0.32 -9.45
N THR A 143 10.25 -0.48 -8.16
CA THR A 143 10.96 0.25 -7.10
C THR A 143 12.43 -0.16 -7.01
N LYS A 144 12.76 -1.43 -7.24
CA LYS A 144 14.14 -1.91 -7.35
C LYS A 144 14.88 -1.23 -8.50
N LYS A 145 14.28 -1.19 -9.70
CA LYS A 145 14.83 -0.49 -10.87
C LYS A 145 15.06 0.99 -10.57
N LEU A 146 14.03 1.66 -10.04
CA LEU A 146 14.11 3.07 -9.64
C LEU A 146 15.25 3.32 -8.64
N ALA A 147 15.37 2.50 -7.60
CA ALA A 147 16.43 2.63 -6.60
C ALA A 147 17.83 2.51 -7.23
N THR A 148 18.02 1.57 -8.15
CA THR A 148 19.26 1.40 -8.90
C THR A 148 19.59 2.64 -9.74
N GLU A 149 18.60 3.16 -10.48
CA GLU A 149 18.71 4.38 -11.28
C GLU A 149 19.03 5.62 -10.43
N LYS A 150 18.57 5.64 -9.18
CA LYS A 150 18.86 6.72 -8.22
C LYS A 150 20.20 6.56 -7.49
N GLY A 151 20.98 5.51 -7.78
CA GLY A 151 22.33 5.29 -7.26
C GLY A 151 22.45 4.34 -6.07
N CYS A 152 21.40 3.60 -5.72
CA CYS A 152 21.53 2.53 -4.74
C CYS A 152 22.32 1.35 -5.30
N ASN A 153 23.12 0.69 -4.44
CA ASN A 153 23.83 -0.52 -4.82
C ASN A 153 22.86 -1.66 -5.13
N HIS A 154 22.79 -2.05 -6.41
CA HIS A 154 21.89 -3.09 -6.91
C HIS A 154 22.03 -4.43 -6.16
N ALA A 155 23.24 -4.82 -5.78
CA ALA A 155 23.51 -6.08 -5.08
C ALA A 155 22.86 -6.15 -3.68
N LYS A 156 22.54 -5.00 -3.07
CA LYS A 156 21.86 -4.92 -1.79
C LYS A 156 20.33 -4.89 -1.91
N ILE A 157 19.76 -4.77 -3.12
CA ILE A 157 18.32 -4.57 -3.31
C ILE A 157 17.61 -5.90 -3.55
N HIS A 158 16.73 -6.25 -2.62
CA HIS A 158 15.86 -7.42 -2.69
C HIS A 158 14.41 -6.98 -2.87
N VAL A 159 13.64 -7.70 -3.69
CA VAL A 159 12.22 -7.43 -3.85
C VAL A 159 11.42 -8.31 -2.91
N ILE A 160 10.72 -7.68 -1.96
CA ILE A 160 9.70 -8.30 -1.13
C ILE A 160 8.46 -7.44 -1.21
N ASN A 161 7.46 -7.94 -1.92
CA ASN A 161 6.19 -7.24 -2.05
C ASN A 161 5.48 -7.13 -0.69
N PRO A 162 4.62 -6.13 -0.50
CA PRO A 162 3.82 -5.98 0.71
C PRO A 162 2.93 -7.19 0.97
N GLY A 163 2.87 -7.61 2.24
CA GLY A 163 1.94 -8.64 2.68
C GLY A 163 0.53 -8.11 2.91
N ILE A 164 -0.46 -8.95 2.68
CA ILE A 164 -1.86 -8.73 3.04
C ILE A 164 -2.37 -9.87 3.94
N ASN A 165 -3.41 -9.59 4.71
CA ASN A 165 -4.13 -10.64 5.43
C ASN A 165 -4.99 -11.46 4.48
N GLU A 166 -5.21 -12.72 4.83
CA GLU A 166 -6.23 -13.54 4.15
C GLU A 166 -7.62 -12.90 4.33
N PRO A 167 -8.55 -13.11 3.38
CA PRO A 167 -9.92 -12.65 3.54
C PRO A 167 -10.53 -13.12 4.86
N GLN A 168 -11.03 -12.20 5.64
CA GLN A 168 -11.67 -12.48 6.93
C GLN A 168 -13.16 -12.78 6.73
N VAL A 169 -13.73 -13.47 7.71
CA VAL A 169 -15.18 -13.66 7.80
C VAL A 169 -15.85 -12.29 7.99
N ILE A 170 -16.86 -12.02 7.19
CA ILE A 170 -17.66 -10.79 7.23
C ILE A 170 -19.02 -11.16 7.83
N SER A 171 -19.47 -10.40 8.82
CA SER A 171 -20.79 -10.58 9.42
C SER A 171 -21.91 -10.36 8.39
N SER A 172 -23.04 -11.06 8.57
CA SER A 172 -24.19 -10.95 7.66
C SER A 172 -24.73 -9.53 7.59
N GLU A 173 -24.70 -8.82 8.70
CA GLU A 173 -25.17 -7.43 8.81
C GLU A 173 -24.31 -6.49 7.94
N VAL A 174 -22.96 -6.59 8.05
CA VAL A 174 -22.05 -5.74 7.28
C VAL A 174 -22.03 -6.12 5.81
N ASP A 175 -22.18 -7.43 5.48
CA ASP A 175 -22.32 -7.88 4.09
C ASP A 175 -23.62 -7.33 3.46
N GLN A 176 -24.71 -7.30 4.22
CA GLN A 176 -25.98 -6.71 3.77
C GLN A 176 -25.86 -5.20 3.59
N GLN A 177 -25.23 -4.48 4.51
CA GLN A 177 -24.93 -3.06 4.37
C GLN A 177 -24.13 -2.76 3.09
N ALA A 178 -23.13 -3.55 2.77
CA ALA A 178 -22.36 -3.39 1.53
C ALA A 178 -23.22 -3.60 0.28
N LYS A 179 -24.12 -4.58 0.29
CA LYS A 179 -25.09 -4.83 -0.80
C LYS A 179 -26.03 -3.66 -0.99
N GLU A 180 -26.53 -3.08 0.09
CA GLU A 180 -27.42 -1.91 0.06
C GLU A 180 -26.74 -0.67 -0.52
N ILE A 181 -25.44 -0.45 -0.20
CA ILE A 181 -24.64 0.64 -0.77
C ILE A 181 -24.54 0.50 -2.31
N PHE A 182 -24.35 -0.70 -2.83
CA PHE A 182 -24.33 -0.94 -4.28
C PHE A 182 -25.73 -0.96 -4.90
N GLY A 183 -26.76 -1.29 -4.11
CA GLY A 183 -28.13 -1.46 -4.59
C GLY A 183 -28.25 -2.52 -5.67
N ASN A 184 -29.28 -2.38 -6.54
CA ASN A 184 -29.55 -3.30 -7.65
C ASN A 184 -28.71 -2.96 -8.92
N SER A 185 -27.46 -2.52 -8.74
CA SER A 185 -26.61 -2.18 -9.87
C SER A 185 -26.07 -3.43 -10.55
N ASP A 186 -26.11 -3.44 -11.89
CA ASP A 186 -25.60 -4.55 -12.71
C ASP A 186 -24.08 -4.64 -12.65
N ILE A 187 -23.39 -3.49 -12.57
CA ILE A 187 -21.94 -3.38 -12.49
C ILE A 187 -21.55 -2.60 -11.24
N LYS A 188 -20.77 -3.23 -10.38
CA LYS A 188 -20.30 -2.71 -9.10
C LYS A 188 -18.81 -2.45 -9.16
N ILE A 189 -18.44 -1.19 -9.12
CA ILE A 189 -17.03 -0.73 -9.25
C ILE A 189 -16.60 -0.13 -7.92
N ILE A 190 -15.36 -0.38 -7.53
CA ILE A 190 -14.80 0.16 -6.29
C ILE A 190 -13.39 0.71 -6.50
N THR A 191 -13.07 1.79 -5.79
CA THR A 191 -11.71 2.26 -5.51
C THR A 191 -11.51 2.37 -4.00
N VAL A 192 -10.39 1.87 -3.50
CA VAL A 192 -9.95 2.05 -2.11
C VAL A 192 -8.60 2.72 -2.13
N SER A 193 -8.52 4.02 -1.86
CA SER A 193 -7.26 4.76 -1.91
C SER A 193 -7.34 6.11 -1.21
N ARG A 194 -6.20 6.75 -1.00
CA ARG A 194 -6.17 8.19 -0.73
C ARG A 194 -6.61 8.95 -1.99
N PHE A 195 -7.30 10.07 -1.80
CA PHE A 195 -7.72 10.93 -2.91
C PHE A 195 -6.58 11.86 -3.33
N ASP A 196 -5.62 11.27 -4.02
CA ASP A 196 -4.46 11.94 -4.64
C ASP A 196 -4.63 11.90 -6.17
N LYS A 197 -4.19 12.91 -6.90
CA LYS A 197 -4.24 12.95 -8.38
C LYS A 197 -3.61 11.71 -9.03
N ARG A 198 -2.49 11.23 -8.47
CA ARG A 198 -1.81 10.03 -8.98
C ARG A 198 -2.65 8.75 -8.97
N LYS A 199 -3.78 8.72 -8.24
CA LYS A 199 -4.67 7.54 -8.18
C LYS A 199 -5.62 7.44 -9.38
N GLY A 200 -5.72 8.48 -10.20
CA GLY A 200 -6.46 8.48 -11.47
C GLY A 200 -7.98 8.46 -11.31
N ILE A 201 -8.53 8.81 -10.13
CA ILE A 201 -9.97 8.81 -9.88
C ILE A 201 -10.68 9.82 -10.79
N ASP A 202 -10.07 10.98 -11.05
CA ASP A 202 -10.56 12.01 -11.96
C ASP A 202 -10.74 11.48 -13.38
N PHE A 203 -9.73 10.77 -13.93
CA PHE A 203 -9.83 10.14 -15.25
C PHE A 203 -10.76 8.93 -15.26
N SER A 204 -10.90 8.23 -14.14
CA SER A 204 -11.90 7.18 -13.96
C SER A 204 -13.33 7.73 -14.10
N LEU A 205 -13.61 8.90 -13.51
CA LEU A 205 -14.91 9.57 -13.62
C LEU A 205 -15.22 9.97 -15.08
N LEU A 206 -14.23 10.49 -15.83
CA LEU A 206 -14.38 10.80 -17.25
C LEU A 206 -14.68 9.54 -18.08
N ALA A 207 -13.96 8.44 -17.85
CA ALA A 207 -14.20 7.17 -18.52
C ALA A 207 -15.60 6.61 -18.18
N LEU A 208 -16.01 6.70 -16.92
CA LEU A 208 -17.33 6.23 -16.45
C LEU A 208 -18.48 7.04 -17.03
N LYS A 209 -18.28 8.33 -17.37
CA LYS A 209 -19.28 9.10 -18.11
C LYS A 209 -19.57 8.48 -19.46
N ASN A 210 -18.56 7.99 -20.17
CA ASN A 210 -18.76 7.30 -21.45
C ASN A 210 -19.36 5.89 -21.24
N ILE A 211 -19.02 5.21 -20.18
CA ILE A 211 -19.62 3.92 -19.79
C ILE A 211 -21.12 4.07 -19.49
N GLN A 212 -21.54 5.18 -18.87
CA GLN A 212 -22.96 5.44 -18.53
C GLN A 212 -23.86 5.38 -19.76
N ALA A 213 -23.37 5.75 -20.94
CA ALA A 213 -24.13 5.70 -22.19
C ALA A 213 -24.47 4.26 -22.64
N ILE A 214 -23.66 3.27 -22.25
CA ILE A 214 -23.83 1.87 -22.69
C ILE A 214 -24.33 0.98 -21.54
N TYR A 215 -23.85 1.26 -20.32
CA TYR A 215 -24.19 0.54 -19.07
C TYR A 215 -24.67 1.54 -18.02
N PRO A 216 -25.92 2.06 -18.11
CA PRO A 216 -26.40 3.13 -17.22
C PRO A 216 -26.55 2.67 -15.76
N ASN A 217 -26.80 1.39 -15.53
CA ASN A 217 -27.03 0.83 -14.21
C ASN A 217 -25.72 0.32 -13.56
N PHE A 218 -24.75 1.21 -13.36
CA PHE A 218 -23.57 0.91 -12.56
C PHE A 218 -23.55 1.71 -11.25
N LYS A 219 -22.81 1.22 -10.26
CA LYS A 219 -22.47 1.96 -9.05
C LYS A 219 -20.96 1.97 -8.86
N TYR A 220 -20.40 3.15 -8.66
CA TYR A 220 -18.99 3.34 -8.35
C TYR A 220 -18.82 3.84 -6.92
N VAL A 221 -18.25 3.01 -6.06
CA VAL A 221 -17.97 3.33 -4.66
C VAL A 221 -16.50 3.70 -4.50
N ILE A 222 -16.25 4.90 -3.99
CA ILE A 222 -14.91 5.44 -3.78
C ILE A 222 -14.68 5.56 -2.27
N VAL A 223 -13.79 4.72 -1.74
CA VAL A 223 -13.48 4.64 -0.31
C VAL A 223 -12.15 5.31 -0.02
N GLY A 224 -12.15 6.30 0.86
CA GLY A 224 -10.93 6.99 1.29
C GLY A 224 -11.14 8.45 1.62
N ASN A 225 -10.04 9.18 1.66
CA ASN A 225 -10.00 10.63 1.84
C ASN A 225 -8.73 11.20 1.22
N GLY A 226 -8.63 12.51 1.09
CA GLY A 226 -7.43 13.20 0.57
C GLY A 226 -7.73 14.57 0.00
N ASP A 227 -6.67 15.23 -0.47
CA ASP A 227 -6.72 16.64 -0.89
C ASP A 227 -7.60 16.87 -2.14
N GLU A 228 -7.83 15.83 -2.95
CA GLU A 228 -8.66 15.92 -4.16
C GLU A 228 -10.17 15.70 -3.91
N GLU A 229 -10.63 15.48 -2.65
CA GLU A 229 -12.04 15.14 -2.36
C GLU A 229 -13.03 16.10 -2.98
N GLU A 230 -12.84 17.40 -2.77
CA GLU A 230 -13.75 18.44 -3.27
C GLU A 230 -13.73 18.53 -4.82
N ASN A 231 -12.53 18.37 -5.41
CA ASN A 231 -12.40 18.35 -6.87
C ASN A 231 -13.12 17.16 -7.50
N LEU A 232 -12.99 15.98 -6.89
CA LEU A 232 -13.64 14.75 -7.35
C LEU A 232 -15.17 14.84 -7.24
N LYS A 233 -15.70 15.38 -6.14
CA LYS A 233 -17.15 15.64 -5.99
C LYS A 233 -17.66 16.62 -7.01
N LYS A 234 -16.93 17.72 -7.24
CA LYS A 234 -17.28 18.72 -8.27
C LYS A 234 -17.29 18.08 -9.66
N THR A 235 -16.27 17.28 -9.99
CA THR A 235 -16.19 16.56 -11.27
C THR A 235 -17.37 15.60 -11.43
N THR A 236 -17.72 14.83 -10.39
CA THR A 236 -18.87 13.93 -10.39
C THR A 236 -20.16 14.68 -10.75
N LYS A 237 -20.39 15.85 -10.14
CA LYS A 237 -21.56 16.70 -10.43
C LYS A 237 -21.54 17.24 -11.85
N THR A 238 -20.39 17.76 -12.31
CA THR A 238 -20.26 18.31 -13.68
C THR A 238 -20.54 17.25 -14.74
N LEU A 239 -20.23 15.98 -14.45
CA LEU A 239 -20.46 14.84 -15.34
C LEU A 239 -21.85 14.22 -15.20
N ASN A 240 -22.72 14.74 -14.31
CA ASN A 240 -24.03 14.18 -13.98
C ASN A 240 -23.93 12.69 -13.58
N LEU A 241 -23.00 12.35 -12.67
CA LEU A 241 -22.76 11.00 -12.18
C LEU A 241 -23.17 10.80 -10.71
N GLU A 242 -23.88 11.77 -10.09
CA GLU A 242 -24.24 11.73 -8.66
C GLU A 242 -25.07 10.52 -8.30
N ASN A 243 -25.90 10.04 -9.21
CA ASN A 243 -26.72 8.84 -9.01
C ASN A 243 -25.91 7.53 -9.09
N ASN A 244 -24.71 7.58 -9.70
CA ASN A 244 -23.86 6.41 -9.92
C ASN A 244 -22.67 6.34 -8.96
N VAL A 245 -22.21 7.48 -8.38
CA VAL A 245 -20.97 7.58 -7.62
C VAL A 245 -21.25 7.85 -6.15
N ILE A 246 -20.63 7.07 -5.27
CA ILE A 246 -20.72 7.23 -3.81
C ILE A 246 -19.31 7.40 -3.23
N PHE A 247 -19.11 8.44 -2.41
CA PHE A 247 -17.90 8.66 -1.65
C PHE A 247 -18.10 8.20 -0.21
N LEU A 248 -17.23 7.31 0.27
CA LEU A 248 -17.23 6.81 1.65
C LEU A 248 -15.90 7.12 2.33
N LYS A 249 -15.95 7.58 3.57
CA LYS A 249 -14.76 7.83 4.38
C LYS A 249 -14.96 7.35 5.81
N ASN A 250 -13.84 7.05 6.48
CA ASN A 250 -13.82 6.60 7.88
C ASN A 250 -14.70 5.38 8.14
N ILE A 251 -14.86 4.49 7.16
CA ILE A 251 -15.58 3.23 7.32
C ILE A 251 -14.76 2.20 8.08
N SER A 252 -15.42 1.22 8.68
CA SER A 252 -14.74 0.11 9.34
C SER A 252 -13.94 -0.75 8.35
N PHE A 253 -12.94 -1.45 8.86
CA PHE A 253 -12.16 -2.40 8.07
C PHE A 253 -13.05 -3.52 7.49
N GLU A 254 -14.01 -3.98 8.30
CA GLU A 254 -14.96 -5.02 7.89
C GLU A 254 -15.86 -4.54 6.74
N LEU A 255 -16.39 -3.30 6.81
CA LEU A 255 -17.21 -2.74 5.73
C LEU A 255 -16.38 -2.53 4.45
N LYS A 256 -15.12 -2.08 4.57
CA LYS A 256 -14.21 -2.02 3.42
C LYS A 256 -14.09 -3.38 2.74
N ASN A 257 -13.91 -4.44 3.52
CA ASN A 257 -13.77 -5.79 3.00
C ASN A 257 -15.08 -6.33 2.39
N ALA A 258 -16.23 -6.00 3.01
CA ALA A 258 -17.53 -6.34 2.46
C ALA A 258 -17.80 -5.65 1.11
N LEU A 259 -17.44 -4.37 0.99
CA LEU A 259 -17.54 -3.63 -0.27
C LEU A 259 -16.64 -4.24 -1.35
N LEU A 260 -15.39 -4.60 -1.02
CA LEU A 260 -14.51 -5.31 -1.96
C LEU A 260 -15.17 -6.63 -2.39
N LYS A 261 -15.60 -7.48 -1.46
CA LYS A 261 -16.23 -8.77 -1.73
C LYS A 261 -17.45 -8.67 -2.65
N ASN A 262 -18.24 -7.59 -2.52
CA ASN A 262 -19.47 -7.37 -3.29
C ASN A 262 -19.26 -6.58 -4.60
N SER A 263 -18.01 -6.28 -4.99
CA SER A 263 -17.67 -5.56 -6.21
C SER A 263 -17.42 -6.51 -7.39
N ASN A 264 -17.47 -5.98 -8.61
CA ASN A 264 -17.09 -6.69 -9.85
C ASN A 264 -15.71 -6.25 -10.35
N ILE A 265 -15.36 -4.98 -10.15
CA ILE A 265 -14.15 -4.37 -10.72
C ILE A 265 -13.52 -3.43 -9.68
N PHE A 266 -12.24 -3.56 -9.46
CA PHE A 266 -11.44 -2.57 -8.74
C PHE A 266 -10.81 -1.60 -9.75
N LEU A 267 -11.12 -0.30 -9.64
CA LEU A 267 -10.71 0.72 -10.60
C LEU A 267 -9.77 1.73 -9.94
N MET A 268 -8.48 1.67 -10.25
CA MET A 268 -7.50 2.64 -9.79
C MET A 268 -6.37 2.79 -10.83
N PRO A 269 -6.61 3.50 -11.95
CA PRO A 269 -5.61 3.67 -13.00
C PRO A 269 -4.54 4.68 -12.56
N ALA A 270 -3.69 4.24 -11.62
CA ALA A 270 -2.64 5.06 -11.05
C ALA A 270 -1.66 5.54 -12.11
N ARG A 271 -1.17 6.78 -11.96
CA ARG A 271 -0.24 7.44 -12.88
C ARG A 271 0.87 8.17 -12.13
N ILE A 272 1.90 8.57 -12.84
CA ILE A 272 2.98 9.38 -12.27
C ILE A 272 2.53 10.85 -12.24
N GLU A 273 2.61 11.50 -11.08
CA GLU A 273 2.35 12.92 -10.89
C GLU A 273 3.58 13.59 -10.25
N GLY A 274 4.40 14.24 -11.06
CA GLY A 274 5.68 14.79 -10.62
C GLY A 274 6.60 13.71 -10.05
N THR A 275 6.95 13.81 -8.77
CA THR A 275 7.73 12.76 -8.07
C THR A 275 6.85 11.70 -7.42
N SER A 276 5.53 11.87 -7.42
CA SER A 276 4.59 10.95 -6.79
C SER A 276 4.28 9.76 -7.70
N ILE A 277 4.52 8.56 -7.18
CA ILE A 277 4.46 7.33 -7.96
C ILE A 277 3.79 6.23 -7.13
N GLU A 278 3.07 5.31 -7.78
CA GLU A 278 2.58 4.11 -7.12
C GLU A 278 3.69 3.07 -7.06
N GLY A 279 4.15 2.74 -5.85
CA GLY A 279 5.26 1.80 -5.68
C GLY A 279 4.88 0.34 -5.88
N PHE A 280 3.63 -0.03 -5.56
CA PHE A 280 3.09 -1.40 -5.71
C PHE A 280 1.57 -1.38 -5.84
N GLY A 281 0.87 -0.75 -4.88
CA GLY A 281 -0.58 -0.72 -4.83
C GLY A 281 -1.18 -1.90 -4.06
N ILE A 282 -1.01 -1.93 -2.75
CA ILE A 282 -1.53 -2.98 -1.85
C ILE A 282 -3.03 -3.22 -2.09
N SER A 283 -3.82 -2.16 -2.36
CA SER A 283 -5.25 -2.26 -2.59
C SER A 283 -5.64 -3.09 -3.82
N TYR A 284 -4.77 -3.21 -4.84
CA TYR A 284 -5.01 -4.15 -5.95
C TYR A 284 -5.01 -5.60 -5.46
N ILE A 285 -4.05 -5.95 -4.59
CA ILE A 285 -3.97 -7.31 -4.06
C ILE A 285 -5.05 -7.56 -3.00
N GLU A 286 -5.43 -6.55 -2.22
CA GLU A 286 -6.60 -6.66 -1.34
C GLU A 286 -7.87 -6.98 -2.15
N ALA A 287 -8.12 -6.29 -3.26
CA ALA A 287 -9.24 -6.59 -4.16
C ALA A 287 -9.11 -7.99 -4.78
N ALA A 288 -7.93 -8.33 -5.27
CA ALA A 288 -7.65 -9.64 -5.85
C ALA A 288 -7.93 -10.79 -4.87
N SER A 289 -7.67 -10.62 -3.58
CA SER A 289 -7.95 -11.64 -2.55
C SER A 289 -9.43 -12.00 -2.43
N TYR A 290 -10.32 -11.06 -2.78
CA TYR A 290 -11.77 -11.29 -2.87
C TYR A 290 -12.20 -11.75 -4.27
N GLY A 291 -11.28 -11.98 -5.20
CA GLY A 291 -11.60 -12.38 -6.56
C GLY A 291 -12.05 -11.21 -7.44
N ILE A 292 -11.61 -10.00 -7.14
CA ILE A 292 -11.98 -8.80 -7.88
C ILE A 292 -10.79 -8.38 -8.76
N PRO A 293 -10.93 -8.45 -10.09
CA PRO A 293 -9.89 -8.02 -11.01
C PRO A 293 -9.76 -6.50 -11.01
N SER A 294 -8.54 -6.02 -11.28
CA SER A 294 -8.25 -4.59 -11.25
C SER A 294 -8.05 -4.01 -12.65
N ILE A 295 -8.54 -2.78 -12.85
CA ILE A 295 -8.05 -1.89 -13.90
C ILE A 295 -7.04 -0.95 -13.22
N ALA A 296 -5.77 -1.11 -13.58
CA ALA A 296 -4.64 -0.42 -12.96
C ALA A 296 -3.85 0.39 -14.00
N GLY A 297 -3.13 1.40 -13.53
CA GLY A 297 -2.23 2.15 -14.40
C GLY A 297 -0.98 1.34 -14.76
N LYS A 298 -0.46 1.52 -15.97
CA LYS A 298 0.79 0.88 -16.42
C LYS A 298 2.05 1.52 -15.84
N ASP A 299 1.93 2.70 -15.23
CA ASP A 299 3.04 3.41 -14.62
C ASP A 299 3.31 2.94 -13.19
N GLY A 300 4.59 2.89 -12.81
CA GLY A 300 5.00 2.49 -11.47
C GLY A 300 4.95 0.98 -11.23
N GLY A 301 4.75 0.58 -9.97
CA GLY A 301 4.81 -0.81 -9.54
C GLY A 301 3.50 -1.59 -9.61
N ALA A 302 2.47 -1.04 -10.25
CA ALA A 302 1.17 -1.73 -10.35
C ALA A 302 1.25 -3.05 -11.15
N SER A 303 2.19 -3.16 -12.10
CA SER A 303 2.44 -4.38 -12.87
C SER A 303 2.90 -5.59 -12.03
N ASP A 304 3.44 -5.34 -10.84
CA ASP A 304 3.77 -6.41 -9.89
C ASP A 304 2.52 -6.94 -9.19
N ALA A 305 1.50 -6.08 -9.03
CA ALA A 305 0.25 -6.41 -8.36
C ALA A 305 -0.85 -6.87 -9.34
N VAL A 306 -0.78 -6.47 -10.61
CA VAL A 306 -1.80 -6.78 -11.63
C VAL A 306 -1.14 -7.32 -12.88
N GLN A 307 -1.40 -8.57 -13.22
CA GLN A 307 -0.95 -9.20 -14.46
C GLN A 307 -1.94 -8.89 -15.59
N HIS A 308 -1.49 -8.13 -16.59
CA HIS A 308 -2.33 -7.73 -17.73
C HIS A 308 -2.95 -8.92 -18.45
N ASN A 309 -4.26 -8.88 -18.71
CA ASN A 309 -5.07 -9.92 -19.30
C ASN A 309 -5.12 -11.27 -18.51
N LYS A 310 -4.59 -11.31 -17.29
CA LYS A 310 -4.67 -12.51 -16.44
C LYS A 310 -5.41 -12.25 -15.13
N THR A 311 -5.03 -11.20 -14.41
CA THR A 311 -5.64 -10.84 -13.11
C THR A 311 -6.32 -9.48 -13.15
N GLY A 312 -6.28 -8.81 -14.29
CA GLY A 312 -6.83 -7.49 -14.53
C GLY A 312 -6.31 -6.89 -15.83
N LEU A 313 -6.50 -5.59 -15.99
CA LEU A 313 -6.05 -4.84 -17.15
C LEU A 313 -5.14 -3.69 -16.72
N LEU A 314 -4.06 -3.45 -17.48
CA LEU A 314 -3.19 -2.28 -17.35
C LEU A 314 -3.51 -1.29 -18.47
N CYS A 315 -3.66 -0.01 -18.12
CA CYS A 315 -3.95 1.07 -19.04
C CYS A 315 -3.11 2.33 -18.71
N ASN A 316 -3.08 3.29 -19.62
CA ASN A 316 -2.49 4.59 -19.35
C ASN A 316 -3.40 5.38 -18.41
N GLY A 317 -2.95 5.65 -17.18
CA GLY A 317 -3.70 6.43 -16.20
C GLY A 317 -3.86 7.92 -16.54
N HIS A 318 -3.15 8.42 -17.56
CA HIS A 318 -3.29 9.76 -18.11
C HIS A 318 -4.25 9.82 -19.31
N ASP A 319 -4.87 8.70 -19.70
CA ASP A 319 -5.76 8.62 -20.85
C ASP A 319 -7.10 7.98 -20.46
N HIS A 320 -8.13 8.82 -20.33
CA HIS A 320 -9.47 8.34 -20.00
C HIS A 320 -10.09 7.46 -21.10
N SER A 321 -9.60 7.53 -22.35
CA SER A 321 -10.06 6.67 -23.43
C SER A 321 -9.53 5.25 -23.27
N GLU A 322 -8.23 5.06 -22.90
CA GLU A 322 -7.70 3.74 -22.57
C GLU A 322 -8.39 3.14 -21.31
N ILE A 323 -8.74 3.99 -20.33
CA ILE A 323 -9.51 3.55 -19.14
C ILE A 323 -10.92 3.11 -19.54
N TYR A 324 -11.59 3.87 -20.43
CA TYR A 324 -12.90 3.50 -20.97
C TYR A 324 -12.83 2.17 -21.72
N ASP A 325 -11.85 1.98 -22.60
CA ASP A 325 -11.69 0.74 -23.35
C ASP A 325 -11.42 -0.45 -22.43
N ALA A 326 -10.62 -0.27 -21.38
CA ALA A 326 -10.39 -1.28 -20.36
C ALA A 326 -11.69 -1.62 -19.59
N LEU A 327 -12.49 -0.61 -19.20
CA LEU A 327 -13.79 -0.82 -18.55
C LEU A 327 -14.76 -1.56 -19.48
N LYS A 328 -14.89 -1.13 -20.72
CA LYS A 328 -15.74 -1.77 -21.72
C LYS A 328 -15.33 -3.23 -21.95
N ASN A 329 -14.04 -3.50 -22.13
CA ASN A 329 -13.50 -4.85 -22.33
C ASN A 329 -13.81 -5.78 -21.13
N ILE A 330 -13.61 -5.30 -19.90
CA ILE A 330 -13.78 -6.15 -18.70
C ILE A 330 -15.27 -6.38 -18.36
N ILE A 331 -16.14 -5.43 -18.70
CA ILE A 331 -17.60 -5.54 -18.51
C ILE A 331 -18.21 -6.46 -19.58
N GLN A 332 -17.77 -6.28 -20.83
CA GLN A 332 -18.27 -7.05 -21.96
C GLN A 332 -18.04 -8.55 -21.74
N ASN A 333 -19.07 -9.37 -21.96
CA ASN A 333 -19.04 -10.82 -21.72
C ASN A 333 -18.70 -11.22 -20.26
N LYS A 334 -18.86 -10.31 -19.30
CA LYS A 334 -18.54 -10.53 -17.87
C LYS A 334 -17.12 -11.05 -17.64
N LYS A 335 -16.16 -10.59 -18.43
CA LYS A 335 -14.75 -11.02 -18.37
C LYS A 335 -14.13 -10.86 -16.97
N TYR A 336 -14.70 -9.97 -16.14
CA TYR A 336 -14.30 -9.81 -14.74
C TYR A 336 -14.44 -11.11 -13.91
N LEU A 337 -15.30 -12.05 -14.30
CA LEU A 337 -15.45 -13.34 -13.58
C LEU A 337 -14.20 -14.21 -13.75
N GLU A 338 -13.75 -14.39 -14.99
CA GLU A 338 -12.53 -15.17 -15.31
C GLU A 338 -11.28 -14.53 -14.70
N LEU A 339 -11.09 -13.22 -14.94
CA LEU A 339 -9.95 -12.48 -14.41
C LEU A 339 -9.96 -12.48 -12.88
N GLY A 340 -11.13 -12.46 -12.25
CA GLY A 340 -11.30 -12.51 -10.80
C GLY A 340 -10.84 -13.84 -10.19
N ILE A 341 -11.15 -14.95 -10.81
CA ILE A 341 -10.67 -16.29 -10.38
C ILE A 341 -9.13 -16.30 -10.38
N ASN A 342 -8.53 -15.84 -11.46
CA ASN A 342 -7.08 -15.77 -11.59
C ASN A 342 -6.45 -14.79 -10.59
N ALA A 343 -7.11 -13.63 -10.36
CA ALA A 343 -6.67 -12.63 -9.39
C ALA A 343 -6.64 -13.21 -7.97
N LYS A 344 -7.69 -13.94 -7.59
CA LYS A 344 -7.77 -14.60 -6.28
C LYS A 344 -6.64 -15.60 -6.07
N GLU A 345 -6.37 -16.43 -7.05
CA GLU A 345 -5.26 -17.39 -6.96
C GLU A 345 -3.91 -16.67 -6.88
N PHE A 346 -3.71 -15.66 -7.72
CA PHE A 346 -2.50 -14.86 -7.74
C PHE A 346 -2.24 -14.14 -6.40
N SER A 347 -3.30 -13.67 -5.72
CA SER A 347 -3.18 -12.94 -4.46
C SER A 347 -2.59 -13.76 -3.31
N LYS A 348 -2.73 -15.09 -3.33
CA LYS A 348 -2.27 -15.98 -2.25
C LYS A 348 -0.77 -15.86 -1.97
N LYS A 349 0.06 -15.56 -2.99
CA LYS A 349 1.51 -15.36 -2.80
C LYS A 349 1.87 -14.07 -2.04
N PHE A 350 0.90 -13.20 -1.81
CA PHE A 350 1.06 -11.96 -1.05
C PHE A 350 0.46 -12.07 0.36
N TYR A 351 -0.05 -13.22 0.76
CA TYR A 351 -0.48 -13.41 2.14
C TYR A 351 0.72 -13.35 3.09
N TRP A 352 0.52 -12.77 4.25
CA TRP A 352 1.60 -12.62 5.23
C TRP A 352 2.35 -13.93 5.52
N LYS A 353 1.65 -15.07 5.55
CA LYS A 353 2.28 -16.38 5.74
C LYS A 353 3.35 -16.73 4.69
N GLU A 354 3.25 -16.17 3.47
CA GLU A 354 4.24 -16.36 2.41
C GLU A 354 5.28 -15.22 2.39
N ILE A 355 4.84 -14.00 2.64
CA ILE A 355 5.73 -12.83 2.65
C ILE A 355 6.72 -12.88 3.81
N ILE A 356 6.28 -13.31 4.99
CA ILE A 356 7.14 -13.34 6.18
C ILE A 356 8.31 -14.32 6.03
N LYS A 357 8.14 -15.42 5.28
CA LYS A 357 9.21 -16.38 4.96
C LYS A 357 10.39 -15.71 4.24
N LYS A 358 10.10 -14.73 3.37
CA LYS A 358 11.14 -13.99 2.65
C LYS A 358 11.97 -13.10 3.58
N TYR A 359 11.34 -12.49 4.59
CA TYR A 359 12.04 -11.75 5.63
C TYR A 359 12.85 -12.68 6.52
N ALA A 360 12.24 -13.80 6.95
CA ALA A 360 12.92 -14.82 7.77
C ALA A 360 14.19 -15.35 7.08
N ASN A 361 14.11 -15.67 5.78
CA ASN A 361 15.27 -16.12 5.00
C ASN A 361 16.41 -15.08 4.95
N LEU A 362 16.10 -13.78 4.80
CA LEU A 362 17.12 -12.73 4.82
C LEU A 362 17.75 -12.54 6.22
N LEU A 363 16.99 -12.86 7.25
CA LEU A 363 17.40 -12.74 8.66
C LEU A 363 18.02 -14.01 9.21
N ASN A 364 17.99 -15.13 8.45
CA ASN A 364 18.39 -16.48 8.88
C ASN A 364 17.62 -16.98 10.12
N LEU A 365 16.29 -16.76 10.12
CA LEU A 365 15.35 -17.18 11.16
C LEU A 365 14.70 -18.52 10.81
#